data_27e03a3c667e85ea7d71e38506581364
#
_entry.id   27e03a3c667e85ea7d71e38506581364
#
_cell.length_a   1.000
_cell.length_b   1.000
_cell.length_c   1.000
_cell.angle_alpha   90.00
_cell.angle_beta   90.00
_cell.angle_gamma   90.00
#
_symmetry.space_group_name_H-M   'P 1'
#
loop_
_entity.id
_entity.type
_entity.pdbx_description
1 polymer ?
#
loop_
_entity_poly.entity_id
_entity_poly.type
_entity_poly.pdbx_seq_one_letter_code
_entity_poly.pdbx_strand_id
1 'polypeptide(L)'
;HMDNGALFWEYVDSIADGLSRIVGDQTKEEYRNQMIASYHSRNNRGNYHRLSNERISYTQLKEIKQLPLIRGGVYKSGFQEEELNSRIKPFKSLGGRTIGNIYTVSGEAKSGLEMRFDSYLRGEDGTSVRQRVAGRLERIPLVEAKNGCDLYTTLDANLMDICETS
;
A
#
# COMPACT_ATOMS: atom_id res chain seq x y z
N HIS A 1 -22.83 -5.37 -24.26
CA HIS A 1 -21.60 -4.68 -23.80
C HIS A 1 -22.04 -3.35 -23.21
N MET A 2 -22.20 -3.27 -21.88
CA MET A 2 -22.30 -1.97 -21.21
C MET A 2 -20.96 -1.28 -21.37
N ASP A 3 -20.98 -0.07 -21.91
CA ASP A 3 -19.79 0.74 -22.07
C ASP A 3 -19.26 1.14 -20.68
N ASN A 4 -18.06 0.68 -20.35
CA ASN A 4 -17.43 1.01 -19.05
C ASN A 4 -17.33 2.53 -18.82
N GLY A 5 -17.38 3.32 -19.88
CA GLY A 5 -17.42 4.77 -19.82
C GLY A 5 -18.74 5.31 -19.22
N ALA A 6 -19.86 4.78 -19.65
CA ALA A 6 -21.17 5.21 -19.14
C ALA A 6 -21.31 4.93 -17.63
N LEU A 7 -20.85 3.74 -17.20
CA LEU A 7 -20.86 3.38 -15.78
C LEU A 7 -19.95 4.29 -14.92
N PHE A 8 -18.82 4.73 -15.45
CA PHE A 8 -17.94 5.65 -14.74
C PHE A 8 -18.68 6.97 -14.43
N TRP A 9 -19.32 7.57 -15.43
CA TRP A 9 -20.04 8.84 -15.26
C TRP A 9 -21.26 8.73 -14.36
N GLU A 10 -21.90 7.56 -14.32
CA GLU A 10 -23.03 7.28 -13.43
C GLU A 10 -22.61 7.23 -11.96
N TYR A 11 -21.44 6.63 -11.66
CA TYR A 11 -21.02 6.38 -10.28
C TYR A 11 -19.93 7.29 -9.73
N VAL A 12 -19.30 8.15 -10.55
CA VAL A 12 -18.17 9.00 -10.13
C VAL A 12 -18.51 9.86 -8.91
N ASP A 13 -19.70 10.44 -8.85
CA ASP A 13 -20.11 11.28 -7.73
C ASP A 13 -20.35 10.48 -6.43
N SER A 14 -20.90 9.28 -6.55
CA SER A 14 -21.09 8.37 -5.41
C SER A 14 -19.76 7.82 -4.87
N ILE A 15 -18.82 7.55 -5.76
CA ILE A 15 -17.49 7.08 -5.37
C ILE A 15 -16.73 8.21 -4.69
N ALA A 16 -16.75 9.43 -5.24
CA ALA A 16 -16.10 10.60 -4.67
C ALA A 16 -16.63 10.92 -3.27
N ASP A 17 -17.93 10.85 -3.07
CA ASP A 17 -18.57 11.03 -1.78
C ASP A 17 -18.15 9.94 -0.78
N GLY A 18 -18.15 8.69 -1.22
CA GLY A 18 -17.69 7.56 -0.41
C GLY A 18 -16.23 7.67 0.01
N LEU A 19 -15.34 8.03 -0.91
CA LEU A 19 -13.92 8.22 -0.62
C LEU A 19 -13.69 9.37 0.34
N SER A 20 -14.33 10.53 0.12
CA SER A 20 -14.23 11.68 1.03
C SER A 20 -14.68 11.33 2.45
N ARG A 21 -15.76 10.55 2.60
CA ARG A 21 -16.26 10.12 3.90
C ARG A 21 -15.37 9.08 4.59
N ILE A 22 -14.83 8.11 3.84
CA ILE A 22 -14.07 6.99 4.40
C ILE A 22 -12.62 7.39 4.71
N VAL A 23 -11.97 8.10 3.79
CA VAL A 23 -10.56 8.50 3.92
C VAL A 23 -10.45 9.83 4.65
N GLY A 24 -11.24 10.83 4.25
CA GLY A 24 -11.35 12.12 4.94
C GLY A 24 -10.20 13.10 4.72
N ASP A 25 -9.29 12.80 3.80
CA ASP A 25 -8.12 13.64 3.48
C ASP A 25 -8.42 14.73 2.43
N GLN A 26 -9.46 14.52 1.63
CA GLN A 26 -9.86 15.42 0.54
C GLN A 26 -11.39 15.57 0.48
N THR A 27 -11.81 16.66 -0.16
CA THR A 27 -13.22 16.90 -0.41
C THR A 27 -13.77 16.01 -1.54
N LYS A 28 -15.08 15.85 -1.56
CA LYS A 28 -15.77 15.14 -2.65
C LYS A 28 -15.40 15.70 -4.03
N GLU A 29 -15.32 17.02 -4.16
CA GLU A 29 -15.02 17.70 -5.41
C GLU A 29 -13.59 17.44 -5.89
N GLU A 30 -12.63 17.40 -4.98
CA GLU A 30 -11.24 17.08 -5.27
C GLU A 30 -11.10 15.64 -5.78
N TYR A 31 -11.69 14.66 -5.08
CA TYR A 31 -11.71 13.28 -5.55
C TYR A 31 -12.37 13.13 -6.90
N ARG A 32 -13.50 13.78 -7.09
CA ARG A 32 -14.21 13.78 -8.38
C ARG A 32 -13.33 14.30 -9.51
N ASN A 33 -12.70 15.46 -9.32
CA ASN A 33 -11.85 16.08 -10.32
C ASN A 33 -10.62 15.24 -10.64
N GLN A 34 -9.99 14.63 -9.64
CA GLN A 34 -8.87 13.70 -9.83
C GLN A 34 -9.28 12.45 -10.62
N MET A 35 -10.42 11.85 -10.32
CA MET A 35 -10.93 10.70 -11.05
C MET A 35 -11.27 11.05 -12.50
N ILE A 36 -11.86 12.21 -12.77
CA ILE A 36 -12.15 12.69 -14.12
C ILE A 36 -10.85 12.94 -14.89
N ALA A 37 -9.87 13.59 -14.27
CA ALA A 37 -8.55 13.83 -14.86
C ALA A 37 -7.85 12.49 -15.22
N SER A 38 -7.92 11.52 -14.31
CA SER A 38 -7.40 10.17 -14.53
C SER A 38 -8.11 9.46 -15.69
N TYR A 39 -9.43 9.58 -15.77
CA TYR A 39 -10.23 9.01 -16.86
C TYR A 39 -9.86 9.58 -18.22
N HIS A 40 -9.69 10.89 -18.33
CA HIS A 40 -9.25 11.55 -19.58
C HIS A 40 -7.79 11.24 -19.94
N SER A 41 -6.93 11.03 -18.96
CA SER A 41 -5.53 10.66 -19.13
C SER A 41 -5.33 9.20 -19.57
N ARG A 42 -6.39 8.39 -19.62
CA ARG A 42 -6.37 6.95 -19.93
C ARG A 42 -5.78 6.62 -21.31
N ASN A 43 -5.73 7.58 -22.24
CA ASN A 43 -5.11 7.41 -23.55
C ASN A 43 -3.58 7.36 -23.50
N ASN A 44 -2.96 7.80 -22.40
CA ASN A 44 -1.53 7.66 -22.14
C ASN A 44 -1.28 6.35 -21.36
N ARG A 45 -0.85 5.32 -22.06
CA ARG A 45 -0.53 4.01 -21.52
C ARG A 45 0.39 4.13 -20.29
N GLY A 46 -0.09 3.74 -19.12
CA GLY A 46 0.73 3.52 -17.95
C GLY A 46 0.70 4.59 -16.87
N ASN A 47 -0.06 5.66 -16.99
CA ASN A 47 -0.16 6.66 -15.92
C ASN A 47 -1.18 6.22 -14.88
N TYR A 48 -0.69 5.73 -13.75
CA TYR A 48 -1.48 5.59 -12.54
C TYR A 48 -1.59 6.95 -11.86
N HIS A 49 -2.81 7.37 -11.54
CA HIS A 49 -3.05 8.54 -10.72
C HIS A 49 -3.31 8.07 -9.29
N ARG A 50 -2.47 8.50 -8.37
CA ARG A 50 -2.69 8.26 -6.95
C ARG A 50 -3.80 9.19 -6.47
N LEU A 51 -4.90 8.62 -5.97
CA LEU A 51 -6.07 9.38 -5.52
C LEU A 51 -5.89 9.94 -4.11
N SER A 52 -5.15 9.24 -3.25
CA SER A 52 -4.83 9.71 -1.90
C SER A 52 -3.36 9.46 -1.60
N ASN A 53 -2.73 10.37 -0.86
CA ASN A 53 -1.39 10.21 -0.30
C ASN A 53 -1.43 9.62 1.11
N GLU A 54 -2.60 9.61 1.73
CA GLU A 54 -2.81 9.03 3.05
C GLU A 54 -2.84 7.51 3.01
N ARG A 55 -2.34 6.92 4.09
CA ARG A 55 -2.41 5.47 4.29
C ARG A 55 -3.78 5.12 4.83
N ILE A 56 -4.46 4.22 4.14
CA ILE A 56 -5.75 3.70 4.56
C ILE A 56 -5.58 2.40 5.37
N SER A 57 -6.42 2.22 6.38
CA SER A 57 -6.47 0.99 7.15
C SER A 57 -7.18 -0.13 6.35
N TYR A 58 -6.98 -1.36 6.79
CA TYR A 58 -7.68 -2.51 6.18
C TYR A 58 -9.21 -2.39 6.27
N THR A 59 -9.72 -1.81 7.36
CA THR A 59 -11.17 -1.57 7.54
C THR A 59 -11.70 -0.57 6.52
N GLN A 60 -11.03 0.55 6.34
CA GLN A 60 -11.36 1.55 5.32
C GLN A 60 -11.27 0.97 3.90
N LEU A 61 -10.24 0.16 3.62
CA LEU A 61 -10.12 -0.51 2.32
C LEU A 61 -11.30 -1.44 2.06
N LYS A 62 -11.77 -2.17 3.08
CA LYS A 62 -12.92 -3.05 2.96
C LYS A 62 -14.21 -2.29 2.65
N GLU A 63 -14.40 -1.10 3.23
CA GLU A 63 -15.53 -0.21 2.94
C GLU A 63 -15.43 0.36 1.52
N ILE A 64 -14.24 0.82 1.10
CA ILE A 64 -14.00 1.32 -0.27
C ILE A 64 -14.32 0.24 -1.31
N LYS A 65 -13.95 -1.02 -1.06
CA LYS A 65 -14.26 -2.14 -1.96
C LYS A 65 -15.76 -2.43 -2.12
N GLN A 66 -16.61 -1.91 -1.24
CA GLN A 66 -18.05 -2.04 -1.36
C GLN A 66 -18.71 -0.91 -2.19
N LEU A 67 -17.97 0.17 -2.48
CA LEU A 67 -18.49 1.27 -3.28
C LEU A 67 -18.92 0.81 -4.68
N PRO A 68 -19.95 1.47 -5.25
CA PRO A 68 -20.42 1.17 -6.61
C PRO A 68 -19.24 1.20 -7.60
N LEU A 69 -19.27 0.40 -8.63
CA LEU A 69 -18.22 0.21 -9.62
C LEU A 69 -16.96 -0.47 -9.04
N ILE A 70 -16.42 -0.02 -7.89
CA ILE A 70 -15.21 -0.61 -7.27
C ILE A 70 -15.44 -2.06 -6.85
N ARG A 71 -16.62 -2.39 -6.32
CA ARG A 71 -17.04 -3.77 -6.01
C ARG A 71 -16.98 -4.72 -7.19
N GLY A 72 -16.99 -4.20 -8.41
CA GLY A 72 -16.87 -4.98 -9.64
C GLY A 72 -15.46 -5.45 -9.97
N GLY A 73 -14.48 -5.07 -9.15
CA GLY A 73 -13.07 -5.42 -9.28
C GLY A 73 -12.31 -4.50 -10.23
N VAL A 74 -11.00 -4.70 -10.26
CA VAL A 74 -10.02 -3.87 -10.97
C VAL A 74 -10.33 -3.71 -12.47
N TYR A 75 -10.79 -4.77 -13.11
CA TYR A 75 -11.06 -4.76 -14.55
C TYR A 75 -12.26 -3.91 -14.95
N LYS A 76 -13.23 -3.73 -14.05
CA LYS A 76 -14.42 -2.91 -14.29
C LYS A 76 -14.20 -1.48 -13.85
N SER A 77 -13.61 -1.29 -12.70
CA SER A 77 -13.41 0.02 -12.09
C SER A 77 -12.12 0.72 -12.51
N GLY A 78 -11.08 -0.04 -12.85
CA GLY A 78 -9.73 0.48 -12.99
C GLY A 78 -9.05 0.86 -11.67
N PHE A 79 -9.71 0.64 -10.53
CA PHE A 79 -9.22 0.99 -9.21
C PHE A 79 -8.21 -0.07 -8.73
N GLN A 80 -7.03 0.36 -8.34
CA GLN A 80 -5.98 -0.52 -7.83
C GLN A 80 -5.57 -0.07 -6.43
N GLU A 81 -5.36 -1.04 -5.58
CA GLU A 81 -4.75 -0.87 -4.26
C GLU A 81 -3.24 -1.14 -4.34
N GLU A 82 -2.47 -0.34 -3.66
CA GLU A 82 -1.05 -0.55 -3.45
C GLU A 82 -0.83 -0.91 -1.99
N GLU A 83 -0.31 -2.11 -1.75
CA GLU A 83 0.01 -2.56 -0.40
C GLU A 83 1.34 -1.95 0.03
N LEU A 84 1.30 -1.17 1.11
CA LEU A 84 2.47 -0.53 1.68
C LEU A 84 2.86 -1.21 2.99
N ASN A 85 4.03 -1.79 3.03
CA ASN A 85 4.60 -2.30 4.26
C ASN A 85 4.88 -1.16 5.22
N SER A 86 4.39 -1.28 6.46
CA SER A 86 4.59 -0.30 7.52
C SER A 86 5.40 -0.90 8.65
N ARG A 87 6.50 -0.24 8.98
CA ARG A 87 7.28 -0.62 10.15
C ARG A 87 6.61 -0.12 11.42
N ILE A 88 6.37 -1.02 12.35
CA ILE A 88 5.85 -0.70 13.68
C ILE A 88 7.03 -0.61 14.63
N LYS A 89 7.12 0.50 15.38
CA LYS A 89 8.07 0.70 16.47
C LYS A 89 7.31 0.73 17.78
N PRO A 90 7.22 -0.40 18.52
CA PRO A 90 6.43 -0.49 19.75
C PRO A 90 6.86 0.53 20.81
N PHE A 91 8.15 0.79 20.90
CA PHE A 91 8.75 1.72 21.86
C PHE A 91 9.14 3.08 21.23
N LYS A 92 8.49 3.49 20.16
CA LYS A 92 8.71 4.77 19.45
C LYS A 92 10.19 5.00 19.08
N SER A 93 10.85 5.99 19.71
CA SER A 93 12.25 6.36 19.44
C SER A 93 13.27 5.54 20.23
N LEU A 94 12.82 4.79 21.23
CA LEU A 94 13.70 4.06 22.15
C LEU A 94 14.66 3.13 21.39
N GLY A 95 15.94 3.24 21.67
CA GLY A 95 16.98 2.45 21.03
C GLY A 95 17.15 2.69 19.53
N GLY A 96 16.61 3.78 19.00
CA GLY A 96 16.61 4.06 17.56
C GLY A 96 18.00 4.09 16.91
N ARG A 97 19.03 4.44 17.66
CA ARG A 97 20.43 4.39 17.18
C ARG A 97 20.99 2.97 17.16
N THR A 98 20.63 2.17 18.15
CA THR A 98 21.10 0.77 18.30
C THR A 98 20.34 -0.16 17.36
N ILE A 99 19.02 -0.13 17.41
CA ILE A 99 18.15 -0.97 16.55
C ILE A 99 18.28 -0.52 15.10
N GLY A 100 18.22 0.78 14.88
CA GLY A 100 18.34 1.37 13.56
C GLY A 100 17.01 1.73 12.88
N ASN A 101 17.13 2.07 11.63
CA ASN A 101 16.02 2.46 10.76
C ASN A 101 16.21 1.90 9.35
N ILE A 102 15.09 1.75 8.65
CA ILE A 102 15.05 1.44 7.21
C ILE A 102 14.61 2.68 6.42
N TYR A 103 15.04 2.79 5.18
CA TYR A 103 14.50 3.78 4.25
C TYR A 103 13.05 3.41 3.89
N THR A 104 12.15 4.37 3.99
CA THR A 104 10.71 4.14 3.73
C THR A 104 10.41 3.85 2.27
N VAL A 105 11.25 4.29 1.35
CA VAL A 105 11.03 4.15 -0.10
C VAL A 105 11.69 2.89 -0.65
N SER A 106 12.96 2.66 -0.31
CA SER A 106 13.71 1.49 -0.83
C SER A 106 13.58 0.25 0.04
N GLY A 107 13.14 0.40 1.30
CA GLY A 107 13.13 -0.69 2.27
C GLY A 107 14.53 -1.13 2.73
N GLU A 108 15.58 -0.42 2.31
CA GLU A 108 16.96 -0.73 2.70
C GLU A 108 17.25 -0.27 4.12
N ALA A 109 18.03 -1.05 4.83
CA ALA A 109 18.44 -0.71 6.17
C ALA A 109 19.43 0.47 6.17
N LYS A 110 19.17 1.45 7.05
CA LYS A 110 19.93 2.70 7.12
C LYS A 110 21.03 2.69 8.17
N SER A 111 20.79 2.03 9.30
CA SER A 111 21.68 2.10 10.46
C SER A 111 21.41 0.96 11.45
N GLY A 112 22.29 0.80 12.42
CA GLY A 112 22.16 -0.06 13.59
C GLY A 112 22.14 -1.56 13.26
N LEU A 113 21.48 -2.33 14.12
CA LEU A 113 21.31 -3.78 13.95
C LEU A 113 20.58 -4.11 12.64
N GLU A 114 19.64 -3.30 12.24
CA GLU A 114 18.91 -3.45 10.97
C GLU A 114 19.87 -3.49 9.78
N MET A 115 20.81 -2.54 9.72
CA MET A 115 21.80 -2.51 8.64
C MET A 115 22.79 -3.68 8.74
N ARG A 116 23.21 -4.04 9.95
CA ARG A 116 24.19 -5.13 10.15
C ARG A 116 23.63 -6.48 9.76
N PHE A 117 22.33 -6.72 10.00
CA PHE A 117 21.65 -7.99 9.75
C PHE A 117 20.64 -7.93 8.60
N ASP A 118 20.72 -6.91 7.76
CA ASP A 118 19.77 -6.69 6.66
C ASP A 118 19.63 -7.91 5.74
N SER A 119 20.71 -8.59 5.43
CA SER A 119 20.69 -9.80 4.60
C SER A 119 19.87 -10.97 5.18
N TYR A 120 19.73 -11.02 6.50
CA TYR A 120 18.93 -12.02 7.19
C TYR A 120 17.48 -11.57 7.39
N LEU A 121 17.30 -10.27 7.66
CA LEU A 121 15.99 -9.70 7.98
C LEU A 121 15.11 -9.45 6.75
N ARG A 122 15.72 -9.14 5.62
CA ARG A 122 15.02 -8.71 4.40
C ARG A 122 14.21 -9.83 3.75
N GLY A 123 14.70 -11.09 3.78
CA GLY A 123 14.15 -12.19 2.99
C GLY A 123 14.51 -12.10 1.50
N GLU A 124 13.82 -12.88 0.70
CA GLU A 124 14.00 -12.94 -0.76
C GLU A 124 12.66 -12.69 -1.45
N ASP A 125 12.65 -11.75 -2.38
CA ASP A 125 11.45 -11.45 -3.16
C ASP A 125 11.10 -12.59 -4.12
N GLY A 126 9.83 -12.94 -4.18
CA GLY A 126 9.30 -13.88 -5.17
C GLY A 126 9.09 -13.21 -6.52
N THR A 127 9.11 -14.00 -7.57
CA THR A 127 8.76 -13.57 -8.92
C THR A 127 7.48 -14.23 -9.40
N SER A 128 6.60 -13.46 -10.03
CA SER A 128 5.37 -13.99 -10.61
C SER A 128 5.16 -13.49 -12.03
N VAL A 129 4.59 -14.33 -12.88
CA VAL A 129 4.20 -13.97 -14.24
C VAL A 129 2.68 -13.88 -14.33
N ARG A 130 2.19 -12.90 -15.05
CA ARG A 130 0.76 -12.81 -15.41
C ARG A 130 0.53 -13.62 -16.66
N GLN A 131 -0.18 -14.72 -16.53
CA GLN A 131 -0.56 -15.59 -17.65
C GLN A 131 -2.08 -15.64 -17.78
N ARG A 132 -2.56 -15.72 -19.02
CA ARG A 132 -3.98 -15.90 -19.30
C ARG A 132 -4.32 -17.38 -19.23
N VAL A 133 -5.05 -17.78 -18.18
CA VAL A 133 -5.54 -19.16 -17.99
C VAL A 133 -7.05 -19.14 -18.13
N ALA A 134 -7.58 -19.94 -19.05
CA ALA A 134 -9.02 -20.04 -19.34
C ALA A 134 -9.72 -18.67 -19.55
N GLY A 135 -9.03 -17.71 -20.19
CA GLY A 135 -9.58 -16.37 -20.46
C GLY A 135 -9.42 -15.38 -19.31
N ARG A 136 -8.92 -15.79 -18.15
CA ARG A 136 -8.65 -14.92 -16.98
C ARG A 136 -7.14 -14.70 -16.85
N LEU A 137 -6.75 -13.48 -16.49
CA LEU A 137 -5.36 -13.17 -16.14
C LEU A 137 -5.12 -13.62 -14.70
N GLU A 138 -4.30 -14.66 -14.54
CA GLU A 138 -3.88 -15.14 -13.24
C GLU A 138 -2.40 -14.85 -13.01
N ARG A 139 -2.03 -14.59 -11.75
CA ARG A 139 -0.64 -14.49 -11.34
C ARG A 139 -0.17 -15.89 -10.96
N ILE A 140 0.76 -16.40 -11.73
CA ILE A 140 1.41 -17.67 -11.44
C ILE A 140 2.76 -17.38 -10.81
N PRO A 141 3.02 -17.79 -9.56
CA PRO A 141 4.32 -17.64 -8.95
C PRO A 141 5.34 -18.53 -9.68
N LEU A 142 6.44 -17.93 -10.13
CA LEU A 142 7.59 -18.66 -10.67
C LEU A 142 8.56 -19.02 -9.57
N VAL A 143 8.79 -18.09 -8.66
CA VAL A 143 9.61 -18.26 -7.47
C VAL A 143 8.80 -17.75 -6.29
N GLU A 144 8.65 -18.57 -5.27
CA GLU A 144 7.97 -18.15 -4.03
C GLU A 144 8.86 -17.20 -3.24
N ALA A 145 8.24 -16.17 -2.64
CA ALA A 145 8.92 -15.28 -1.72
C ALA A 145 9.32 -16.03 -0.46
N LYS A 146 10.53 -15.77 0.05
CA LYS A 146 10.98 -16.29 1.33
C LYS A 146 11.00 -15.17 2.36
N ASN A 147 10.34 -15.39 3.49
CA ASN A 147 10.36 -14.45 4.59
C ASN A 147 11.77 -14.32 5.16
N GLY A 148 12.11 -13.12 5.63
CA GLY A 148 13.33 -12.92 6.41
C GLY A 148 13.27 -13.62 7.76
N CYS A 149 14.41 -13.69 8.41
CA CYS A 149 14.55 -14.24 9.76
C CYS A 149 14.24 -13.20 10.83
N ASP A 150 13.85 -13.66 12.01
CA ASP A 150 13.73 -12.81 13.19
C ASP A 150 15.09 -12.68 13.88
N LEU A 151 15.38 -11.49 14.40
CA LEU A 151 16.57 -11.22 15.19
C LEU A 151 16.20 -11.07 16.67
N TYR A 152 16.65 -12.00 17.50
CA TYR A 152 16.49 -11.93 18.94
C TYR A 152 17.69 -11.25 19.56
N THR A 153 17.44 -10.22 20.38
CA THR A 153 18.49 -9.45 21.06
C THR A 153 18.34 -9.55 22.57
N THR A 154 19.43 -9.33 23.30
CA THR A 154 19.46 -9.23 24.76
C THR A 154 19.28 -7.79 25.27
N LEU A 155 18.81 -6.88 24.39
CA LEU A 155 18.53 -5.50 24.77
C LEU A 155 17.32 -5.44 25.71
N ASP A 156 17.52 -4.83 26.88
CA ASP A 156 16.45 -4.60 27.84
C ASP A 156 15.84 -3.21 27.58
N ALA A 157 14.54 -3.20 27.26
CA ALA A 157 13.82 -1.98 26.94
C ALA A 157 13.71 -1.02 28.13
N ASN A 158 13.60 -1.55 29.38
CA ASN A 158 13.49 -0.73 30.58
C ASN A 158 14.84 -0.05 30.88
N LEU A 159 15.94 -0.80 30.72
CA LEU A 159 17.27 -0.26 30.92
C LEU A 159 17.60 0.82 29.88
N MET A 160 17.18 0.61 28.65
CA MET A 160 17.35 1.60 27.57
C MET A 160 16.56 2.87 27.85
N ASP A 161 15.32 2.76 28.36
CA ASP A 161 14.48 3.90 28.71
C ASP A 161 15.10 4.75 29.82
N ILE A 162 15.65 4.12 30.84
CA ILE A 162 16.38 4.80 31.92
C ILE A 162 17.58 5.56 31.36
N CYS A 163 18.34 4.96 30.43
CA CYS A 163 19.52 5.59 29.83
C CYS A 163 19.18 6.76 28.89
N GLU A 164 18.01 6.76 28.24
CA GLU A 164 17.57 7.87 27.37
C GLU A 164 16.98 9.04 28.17
N THR A 165 16.42 8.80 29.36
CA THR A 165 15.78 9.81 30.19
C THR A 165 16.72 10.46 31.21
N SER A 166 17.94 9.96 31.39
CA SER A 166 18.99 10.51 32.28
C SER A 166 19.84 11.52 31.55
#